data_6ba5e89d42f1c437637b736015249939
#
_entry.id   6ba5e89d42f1c437637b736015249939
#
_cell.length_a   1.000
_cell.length_b   1.000
_cell.length_c   1.000
_cell.angle_alpha   90.00
_cell.angle_beta   90.00
_cell.angle_gamma   90.00
#
_symmetry.space_group_name_H-M   'P 1'
#
loop_
_entity.id
_entity.type
_entity.pdbx_description
1 polymer ?
#
loop_
_entity_poly.entity_id
_entity_poly.type
_entity_poly.pdbx_seq_one_letter_code
_entity_poly.pdbx_strand_id
1 'polypeptide(L)'
;MPVLEWLVKLRKTNPRAYASCAAAVERLAMLGHELRRPMADLLREGIYELRIRKGRVNYRILYFFHGRDLAALGHAITKEDVVPDIEIDRCLRRKRAFESNPESHSYYE
;
A
#
# COMPACT_ATOMS: atom_id res chain seq x y z
N MET A 1 -1.30 -5.50 -11.66
CA MET A 1 -1.22 -5.15 -10.23
C MET A 1 -1.86 -3.79 -9.98
N PRO A 2 -2.96 -3.72 -9.24
CA PRO A 2 -3.72 -2.47 -9.11
C PRO A 2 -2.95 -1.29 -8.53
N VAL A 3 -2.11 -1.51 -7.53
CA VAL A 3 -1.33 -0.42 -6.93
C VAL A 3 -0.28 0.09 -7.90
N LEU A 4 0.35 -0.78 -8.65
CA LEU A 4 1.33 -0.37 -9.67
C LEU A 4 0.68 0.49 -10.74
N GLU A 5 -0.49 0.11 -11.22
CA GLU A 5 -1.25 0.87 -12.21
C GLU A 5 -1.63 2.25 -11.67
N TRP A 6 -2.06 2.29 -10.40
CA TRP A 6 -2.38 3.54 -9.72
C TRP A 6 -1.14 4.45 -9.62
N LEU A 7 0.02 3.89 -9.27
CA LEU A 7 1.27 4.65 -9.19
C LEU A 7 1.70 5.18 -10.55
N VAL A 8 1.59 4.37 -11.60
CA VAL A 8 1.92 4.80 -12.97
C VAL A 8 1.05 5.97 -13.39
N LYS A 9 -0.24 5.90 -13.12
CA LYS A 9 -1.17 6.99 -13.41
C LYS A 9 -0.85 8.24 -12.60
N LEU A 10 -0.54 8.08 -11.32
CA LEU A 10 -0.18 9.20 -10.45
C LEU A 10 1.09 9.91 -10.94
N ARG A 11 2.07 9.15 -11.41
CA ARG A 11 3.29 9.71 -11.97
C ARG A 11 3.01 10.66 -13.13
N LYS A 12 2.03 10.33 -13.97
CA LYS A 12 1.65 11.16 -15.13
C LYS A 12 0.85 12.38 -14.71
N THR A 13 -0.05 12.25 -13.72
CA THR A 13 -0.98 13.30 -13.33
C THR A 13 -0.44 14.23 -12.25
N ASN A 14 0.41 13.69 -11.36
CA ASN A 14 0.99 14.47 -10.26
C ASN A 14 2.36 13.90 -9.86
N PRO A 15 3.43 14.29 -10.59
CA PRO A 15 4.77 13.75 -10.34
C PRO A 15 5.29 13.95 -8.91
N ARG A 16 4.93 15.05 -8.27
CA ARG A 16 5.38 15.33 -6.90
C ARG A 16 4.72 14.40 -5.89
N ALA A 17 3.43 14.15 -6.05
CA ALA A 17 2.72 13.19 -5.22
C ALA A 17 3.25 11.78 -5.46
N TYR A 18 3.51 11.43 -6.72
CA TYR A 18 4.14 10.15 -7.05
C TYR A 18 5.49 9.99 -6.33
N ALA A 19 6.35 11.02 -6.37
CA ALA A 19 7.66 10.94 -5.71
C ALA A 19 7.52 10.70 -4.20
N SER A 20 6.55 11.35 -3.55
CA SER A 20 6.29 11.14 -2.13
C SER A 20 5.81 9.71 -1.84
N CYS A 21 4.92 9.19 -2.68
CA CYS A 21 4.43 7.80 -2.54
C CYS A 21 5.55 6.79 -2.79
N ALA A 22 6.36 7.01 -3.82
CA ALA A 22 7.49 6.13 -4.14
C ALA A 22 8.50 6.10 -3.00
N ALA A 23 8.82 7.25 -2.41
CA ALA A 23 9.73 7.32 -1.26
C ALA A 23 9.17 6.56 -0.05
N ALA A 24 7.87 6.64 0.19
CA ALA A 24 7.22 5.90 1.27
C ALA A 24 7.27 4.38 1.04
N VAL A 25 7.06 3.94 -0.19
CA VAL A 25 7.16 2.52 -0.56
C VAL A 25 8.59 2.01 -0.37
N GLU A 26 9.60 2.80 -0.77
CA GLU A 26 11.00 2.46 -0.53
C GLU A 26 11.30 2.32 0.96
N ARG A 27 10.75 3.22 1.77
CA ARG A 27 10.93 3.16 3.21
C ARG A 27 10.32 1.90 3.80
N LEU A 28 9.14 1.53 3.32
CA LEU A 28 8.52 0.25 3.71
C LEU A 28 9.40 -0.92 3.31
N ALA A 29 9.97 -0.90 2.11
CA ALA A 29 10.86 -1.97 1.64
C ALA A 29 12.10 -2.10 2.53
N MET A 30 12.64 -0.97 3.02
CA MET A 30 13.82 -0.98 3.88
C MET A 30 13.53 -1.38 5.31
N LEU A 31 12.42 -0.90 5.88
CA LEU A 31 12.09 -1.08 7.30
C LEU A 31 11.15 -2.24 7.57
N GLY A 32 10.30 -2.61 6.59
CA GLY A 32 9.37 -3.72 6.75
C GLY A 32 8.52 -3.59 8.01
N HIS A 33 8.58 -4.59 8.87
CA HIS A 33 7.83 -4.63 10.13
C HIS A 33 8.23 -3.53 11.13
N GLU A 34 9.37 -2.90 10.95
CA GLU A 34 9.83 -1.84 11.83
C GLU A 34 9.19 -0.49 11.51
N LEU A 35 8.59 -0.33 10.34
CA LEU A 35 7.91 0.90 9.97
C LEU A 35 6.63 1.05 10.78
N ARG A 36 6.52 2.19 11.49
CA ARG A 36 5.44 2.44 12.45
C ARG A 36 4.86 3.83 12.30
N ARG A 37 3.90 4.17 13.16
CA ARG A 37 3.32 5.52 13.20
C ARG A 37 4.39 6.59 13.23
N PRO A 38 4.15 7.74 12.59
CA PRO A 38 2.89 8.12 11.93
C PRO A 38 2.76 7.61 10.48
N MET A 39 3.80 7.01 9.92
CA MET A 39 3.84 6.64 8.51
C MET A 39 3.09 5.36 8.19
N ALA A 40 3.03 4.42 9.14
CA ALA A 40 2.37 3.14 8.96
C ALA A 40 1.58 2.74 10.19
N ASP A 41 0.46 2.08 10.00
CA ASP A 41 -0.39 1.63 11.09
C ASP A 41 -1.13 0.35 10.70
N LEU A 42 -1.39 -0.49 11.70
CA LEU A 42 -2.20 -1.69 11.54
C LEU A 42 -3.68 -1.29 11.57
N LEU A 43 -4.44 -1.74 10.57
CA LEU A 43 -5.88 -1.52 10.51
C LEU A 43 -6.64 -2.69 11.13
N ARG A 44 -6.71 -3.83 10.46
CA ARG A 44 -7.27 -5.06 10.99
C ARG A 44 -6.86 -6.27 10.15
N GLU A 45 -6.91 -7.44 10.75
CA GLU A 45 -6.67 -8.74 10.08
C GLU A 45 -5.38 -8.79 9.27
N GLY A 46 -4.33 -8.14 9.77
CA GLY A 46 -3.02 -8.11 9.11
C GLY A 46 -2.92 -7.13 7.96
N ILE A 47 -3.91 -6.28 7.76
CA ILE A 47 -3.85 -5.20 6.78
C ILE A 47 -3.36 -3.94 7.46
N TYR A 48 -2.30 -3.35 6.88
CA TYR A 48 -1.69 -2.11 7.33
C TYR A 48 -1.97 -1.00 6.34
N GLU A 49 -1.88 0.24 6.80
CA GLU A 49 -1.88 1.39 5.89
C GLU A 49 -0.52 2.09 5.92
N LEU A 50 -0.08 2.50 4.74
CA LEU A 50 1.05 3.40 4.55
C LEU A 50 0.46 4.78 4.25
N ARG A 51 0.80 5.77 5.08
CA ARG A 51 0.24 7.12 4.98
C ARG A 51 1.20 8.05 4.30
N ILE A 52 0.73 8.71 3.27
CA ILE A 52 1.50 9.72 2.54
C ILE A 52 0.65 10.97 2.43
N ARG A 53 1.16 12.09 2.91
CA ARG A 53 0.48 13.37 2.76
C ARG A 53 1.29 14.28 1.87
N LYS A 54 0.63 14.83 0.84
CA LYS A 54 1.22 15.83 -0.04
C LYS A 54 0.26 17.00 -0.17
N GLY A 55 0.65 18.16 0.37
CA GLY A 55 -0.25 19.30 0.47
C GLY A 55 -1.43 18.98 1.38
N ARG A 56 -2.64 19.08 0.84
CA ARG A 56 -3.89 18.77 1.56
C ARG A 56 -4.44 17.39 1.23
N VAL A 57 -3.75 16.64 0.40
CA VAL A 57 -4.22 15.33 -0.05
C VAL A 57 -3.56 14.23 0.75
N ASN A 58 -4.37 13.32 1.24
CA ASN A 58 -3.92 12.12 1.91
C ASN A 58 -3.96 10.95 0.92
N TYR A 59 -2.82 10.29 0.77
CA TYR A 59 -2.72 9.07 -0.02
C TYR A 59 -2.48 7.93 0.95
N ARG A 60 -3.15 6.82 0.74
CA ARG A 60 -2.98 5.63 1.57
C ARG A 60 -2.79 4.42 0.69
N ILE A 61 -1.77 3.64 1.00
CA ILE A 61 -1.52 2.36 0.33
C ILE A 61 -1.70 1.28 1.38
N LEU A 62 -2.67 0.40 1.14
CA LEU A 62 -2.91 -0.73 2.01
C LEU A 62 -1.97 -1.86 1.63
N TYR A 63 -1.36 -2.47 2.63
CA TYR A 63 -0.40 -3.54 2.40
C TYR A 63 -0.53 -4.62 3.48
N PHE A 64 0.08 -5.76 3.20
CA PHE A 64 0.14 -6.87 4.13
C PHE A 64 1.47 -7.57 3.97
N PHE A 65 1.89 -8.28 5.01
CA PHE A 65 3.12 -9.06 4.95
C PHE A 65 2.81 -10.50 4.55
N HIS A 66 3.69 -11.06 3.74
CA HIS A 66 3.69 -12.47 3.39
C HIS A 66 5.02 -13.06 3.85
N GLY A 67 4.95 -13.94 4.84
CA GLY A 67 6.17 -14.41 5.47
C GLY A 67 6.85 -13.29 6.26
N ARG A 68 8.17 -13.37 6.36
CA ARG A 68 8.96 -12.46 7.19
C ARG A 68 9.38 -11.19 6.46
N ASP A 69 9.71 -11.31 5.18
CA ASP A 69 10.43 -10.26 4.46
C ASP A 69 9.68 -9.62 3.29
N LEU A 70 8.48 -10.10 2.97
CA LEU A 70 7.73 -9.60 1.83
C LEU A 70 6.54 -8.74 2.27
N ALA A 71 6.53 -7.48 1.85
CA ALA A 71 5.38 -6.62 1.97
C ALA A 71 4.68 -6.53 0.62
N ALA A 72 3.41 -6.92 0.56
CA ALA A 72 2.63 -6.90 -0.66
C ALA A 72 1.67 -5.72 -0.65
N LEU A 73 1.72 -4.88 -1.68
CA LEU A 73 0.85 -3.72 -1.82
C LEU A 73 -0.49 -4.17 -2.40
N GLY A 74 -1.57 -3.99 -1.65
CA GLY A 74 -2.86 -4.54 -2.01
C GLY A 74 -3.84 -3.56 -2.62
N HIS A 75 -3.84 -2.31 -2.18
CA HIS A 75 -4.84 -1.33 -2.61
C HIS A 75 -4.35 0.09 -2.33
N ALA A 76 -4.77 1.05 -3.16
CA ALA A 76 -4.41 2.46 -2.97
C ALA A 76 -5.67 3.33 -2.90
N ILE A 77 -5.64 4.33 -2.04
CA ILE A 77 -6.77 5.22 -1.77
C ILE A 77 -6.28 6.67 -1.74
N THR A 78 -7.08 7.56 -2.27
CA THR A 78 -6.80 9.01 -2.29
C THR A 78 -7.92 9.76 -1.58
N LYS A 79 -7.57 10.80 -0.83
CA LYS A 79 -8.49 11.79 -0.23
C LYS A 79 -9.35 11.30 0.93
N GLU A 80 -9.06 10.14 1.51
CA GLU A 80 -9.87 9.65 2.63
C GLU A 80 -9.22 10.02 3.96
N ASP A 81 -10.01 10.54 4.89
CA ASP A 81 -9.55 10.83 6.25
C ASP A 81 -9.42 9.54 7.06
N VAL A 82 -10.34 8.62 6.85
CA VAL A 82 -10.36 7.30 7.48
C VAL A 82 -10.52 6.27 6.37
N VAL A 83 -9.82 5.15 6.49
CA VAL A 83 -9.93 4.08 5.50
C VAL A 83 -11.29 3.39 5.65
N PRO A 84 -12.18 3.44 4.62
CA PRO A 84 -13.46 2.76 4.69
C PRO A 84 -13.29 1.24 4.78
N ASP A 85 -14.18 0.58 5.51
CA ASP A 85 -14.15 -0.88 5.65
C ASP A 85 -14.16 -1.61 4.31
N ILE A 86 -14.91 -1.11 3.33
CA ILE A 86 -14.97 -1.74 2.01
C ILE A 86 -13.61 -1.78 1.34
N GLU A 87 -12.76 -0.77 1.56
CA GLU A 87 -11.41 -0.74 1.00
C GLU A 87 -10.51 -1.75 1.69
N ILE A 88 -10.67 -1.91 3.00
CA ILE A 88 -9.94 -2.96 3.75
C ILE A 88 -10.38 -4.34 3.26
N ASP A 89 -11.68 -4.54 3.04
CA ASP A 89 -12.22 -5.81 2.53
C ASP A 89 -11.67 -6.15 1.13
N ARG A 90 -11.51 -5.14 0.27
CA ARG A 90 -10.87 -5.33 -1.04
C ARG A 90 -9.43 -5.79 -0.89
N CYS A 91 -8.69 -5.18 0.02
CA CYS A 91 -7.31 -5.57 0.28
C CYS A 91 -7.24 -6.98 0.87
N LEU A 92 -8.15 -7.34 1.76
CA LEU A 92 -8.24 -8.69 2.32
C LEU A 92 -8.50 -9.74 1.25
N ARG A 93 -9.37 -9.47 0.29
CA ARG A 93 -9.61 -10.39 -0.84
C ARG A 93 -8.33 -10.59 -1.65
N ARG A 94 -7.57 -9.53 -1.89
CA ARG A 94 -6.30 -9.62 -2.61
C ARG A 94 -5.26 -10.39 -1.81
N LYS A 95 -5.24 -10.20 -0.50
CA LYS A 95 -4.37 -10.96 0.40
C LYS A 95 -4.66 -12.45 0.30
N ARG A 96 -5.92 -12.85 0.36
CA ARG A 96 -6.33 -14.25 0.24
C ARG A 96 -5.95 -14.84 -1.11
N ALA A 97 -6.18 -14.09 -2.18
CA ALA A 97 -5.80 -14.51 -3.52
C ALA A 97 -4.29 -14.67 -3.64
N PHE A 98 -3.53 -13.72 -3.10
CA PHE A 98 -2.07 -13.79 -3.08
C PHE A 98 -1.58 -15.01 -2.31
N GLU A 99 -2.13 -15.26 -1.12
CA GLU A 99 -1.72 -16.37 -0.27
C GLU A 99 -2.05 -17.73 -0.88
N SER A 100 -3.13 -17.82 -1.64
CA SER A 100 -3.49 -19.06 -2.33
C SER A 100 -2.64 -19.33 -3.56
N ASN A 101 -2.12 -18.30 -4.21
CA ASN A 101 -1.26 -18.43 -5.40
C ASN A 101 -0.28 -17.26 -5.50
N PRO A 102 0.78 -17.25 -4.67
CA PRO A 102 1.72 -16.13 -4.61
C PRO A 102 2.37 -15.78 -5.95
N GLU A 103 2.73 -16.79 -6.75
CA GLU A 103 3.41 -16.57 -8.03
C GLU A 103 2.57 -15.83 -9.04
N SER A 104 1.26 -16.09 -9.06
CA SER A 104 0.34 -15.41 -9.99
C SER A 104 0.01 -13.98 -9.60
N HIS A 105 0.12 -13.64 -8.32
CA HIS A 105 -0.29 -12.34 -7.77
C HIS A 105 0.86 -11.46 -7.31
N SER A 106 2.10 -11.95 -7.38
CA SER A 106 3.28 -11.20 -7.02
C SER A 106 3.86 -10.48 -8.23
N TYR A 107 4.53 -9.37 -7.94
CA TYR A 107 5.29 -8.65 -8.96
C TYR A 107 6.78 -8.82 -8.65
N TYR A 108 7.52 -9.35 -9.62
CA TYR A 108 8.97 -9.54 -9.51
C TYR A 108 9.66 -8.62 -10.52
N GLU A 109 10.64 -7.94 -10.04
CA GLU A 109 11.51 -7.13 -10.90
C GLU A 109 12.75 -7.91 -11.33
#